data_d6e5e2253b1c2b889df147e324c5dae0
#
_entry.id   d6e5e2253b1c2b889df147e324c5dae0
#
_cell.length_a   1.000
_cell.length_b   1.000
_cell.length_c   1.000
_cell.angle_alpha   90.00
_cell.angle_beta   90.00
_cell.angle_gamma   90.00
#
_symmetry.space_group_name_H-M   'P 1'
#
loop_
_entity.id
_entity.type
_entity.pdbx_description
1 polymer ?
#
loop_
_entity_poly.entity_id
_entity_poly.type
_entity_poly.pdbx_seq_one_letter_code
_entity_poly.pdbx_strand_id
1 'polypeptide(L)'
;MSTSSETRAPGRAEARAPEETRAPAPVRGTRLALHAADLGRPDAVALTGVDLDVAPGEILTVVGPSGCGKSTLLRTLAGLLPPLAGGITQDGEPLTGPSAERALVFQEDALLPWRTLRANVELPLAIRGLPRAERRMQAEAWLSRVGLAEYTRQLPHRVSGGQRQRAQLARALAGRPRAVLMDEPFGALDAQTRAGMQDLLVKVLRGTGATVVFVTHDVDEALFLGDRVALLGSGRLTAVRDVPRPRDRAVHDDPARTALRRDVLTSLGS
;
A
#
# COMPACT_ATOMS: atom_id res chain seq x y z
N MET A 1 62.64 -16.22 48.87
CA MET A 1 61.31 -15.63 48.96
C MET A 1 61.00 -15.01 47.59
N SER A 2 60.36 -15.80 46.72
CA SER A 2 60.04 -15.41 45.34
C SER A 2 58.56 -14.99 45.32
N THR A 3 58.29 -13.78 44.87
CA THR A 3 56.93 -13.28 44.62
C THR A 3 56.71 -13.25 43.11
N SER A 4 55.90 -14.18 42.62
CA SER A 4 55.45 -14.21 41.24
C SER A 4 54.29 -13.23 41.07
N SER A 5 54.50 -12.29 40.14
CA SER A 5 53.43 -11.34 39.66
C SER A 5 52.70 -12.03 38.52
N GLU A 6 51.45 -12.40 38.69
CA GLU A 6 50.56 -12.80 37.61
C GLU A 6 49.99 -11.57 36.89
N THR A 7 50.35 -11.42 35.64
CA THR A 7 49.81 -10.40 34.75
C THR A 7 48.51 -10.91 34.16
N ARG A 8 47.41 -10.32 34.58
CA ARG A 8 46.02 -10.56 34.08
C ARG A 8 45.83 -9.93 32.72
N ALA A 9 45.65 -10.72 31.67
CA ALA A 9 45.31 -10.22 30.32
C ALA A 9 43.91 -9.57 30.29
N PRO A 10 43.75 -8.46 29.46
CA PRO A 10 42.44 -7.81 29.31
C PRO A 10 41.52 -8.70 28.47
N GLY A 11 40.30 -8.88 28.99
CA GLY A 11 39.22 -9.62 28.37
C GLY A 11 38.87 -9.07 26.98
N ARG A 12 38.77 -9.97 26.02
CA ARG A 12 38.19 -9.69 24.70
C ARG A 12 36.75 -9.23 24.88
N ALA A 13 36.44 -8.01 24.43
CA ALA A 13 35.10 -7.54 24.26
C ALA A 13 34.43 -8.37 23.13
N GLU A 14 33.48 -9.19 23.49
CA GLU A 14 32.61 -9.85 22.51
C GLU A 14 31.84 -8.78 21.73
N ALA A 15 32.09 -8.74 20.44
CA ALA A 15 31.32 -7.91 19.51
C ALA A 15 29.87 -8.41 19.51
N ARG A 16 28.97 -7.62 20.10
CA ARG A 16 27.53 -7.81 19.97
C ARG A 16 27.17 -7.84 18.48
N ALA A 17 26.60 -8.96 18.03
CA ALA A 17 25.99 -9.08 16.72
C ALA A 17 24.96 -7.94 16.53
N PRO A 18 24.83 -7.37 15.30
CA PRO A 18 23.83 -6.34 15.05
C PRO A 18 22.43 -6.89 15.37
N GLU A 19 21.75 -6.21 16.25
CA GLU A 19 20.37 -6.49 16.63
C GLU A 19 19.51 -6.44 15.35
N GLU A 20 19.06 -7.60 14.86
CA GLU A 20 18.13 -7.69 13.76
C GLU A 20 16.96 -6.77 14.07
N THR A 21 16.75 -5.76 13.22
CA THR A 21 15.70 -4.75 13.38
C THR A 21 14.35 -5.46 13.42
N ARG A 22 13.86 -5.71 14.63
CA ARG A 22 12.60 -6.42 14.90
C ARG A 22 11.49 -5.74 14.11
N ALA A 23 10.82 -6.52 13.24
CA ALA A 23 9.69 -6.03 12.49
C ALA A 23 8.67 -5.40 13.45
N PRO A 24 8.11 -4.23 13.15
CA PRO A 24 7.09 -3.63 14.00
C PRO A 24 5.90 -4.58 14.12
N ALA A 25 5.27 -4.63 15.29
CA ALA A 25 4.09 -5.44 15.54
C ALA A 25 3.03 -5.18 14.44
N PRO A 26 2.30 -6.22 13.96
CA PRO A 26 1.31 -6.05 12.91
C PRO A 26 0.24 -5.04 13.33
N VAL A 27 -0.14 -4.17 12.40
CA VAL A 27 -1.26 -3.25 12.56
C VAL A 27 -2.54 -4.08 12.42
N ARG A 28 -3.54 -3.82 13.24
CA ARG A 28 -4.86 -4.39 13.00
C ARG A 28 -5.46 -3.68 11.78
N GLY A 29 -5.76 -4.41 10.71
CA GLY A 29 -6.50 -3.90 9.55
C GLY A 29 -7.83 -3.26 9.96
N THR A 30 -8.48 -2.61 9.04
CA THR A 30 -9.78 -1.97 9.28
C THR A 30 -10.78 -2.45 8.25
N ARG A 31 -12.04 -2.59 8.64
CA ARG A 31 -13.13 -2.83 7.70
C ARG A 31 -13.52 -1.51 7.05
N LEU A 32 -13.67 -1.50 5.74
CA LEU A 32 -14.20 -0.36 4.99
C LEU A 32 -15.45 -0.81 4.27
N ALA A 33 -16.57 -0.10 4.43
CA ALA A 33 -17.80 -0.46 3.76
C ALA A 33 -18.49 0.77 3.16
N LEU A 34 -19.07 0.57 1.98
CA LEU A 34 -19.98 1.51 1.32
C LEU A 34 -21.37 0.90 1.29
N HIS A 35 -22.39 1.69 1.54
CA HIS A 35 -23.79 1.28 1.63
C HIS A 35 -24.63 2.14 0.70
N ALA A 36 -25.08 1.58 -0.42
CA ALA A 36 -25.86 2.25 -1.48
C ALA A 36 -25.31 3.63 -1.83
N ALA A 37 -23.96 3.73 -1.93
CA ALA A 37 -23.27 5.02 -2.01
C ALA A 37 -23.20 5.54 -3.45
N ASP A 38 -23.63 6.80 -3.65
CA ASP A 38 -23.36 7.55 -4.87
C ASP A 38 -22.09 8.37 -4.69
N LEU A 39 -21.15 8.24 -5.62
CA LEU A 39 -19.84 8.83 -5.53
C LEU A 39 -19.57 9.77 -6.70
N GLY A 40 -18.98 10.91 -6.42
CA GLY A 40 -18.67 11.89 -7.46
C GLY A 40 -18.69 13.30 -6.94
N ARG A 41 -19.06 14.22 -7.84
CA ARG A 41 -19.36 15.62 -7.55
C ARG A 41 -20.84 15.86 -7.81
N PRO A 42 -21.46 16.89 -7.22
CA PRO A 42 -22.88 17.16 -7.43
C PRO A 42 -23.28 17.33 -8.91
N ASP A 43 -22.34 17.83 -9.73
CA ASP A 43 -22.48 18.06 -11.17
C ASP A 43 -22.00 16.87 -12.03
N ALA A 44 -21.36 15.87 -11.44
CA ALA A 44 -20.76 14.74 -12.16
C ALA A 44 -20.68 13.48 -11.28
N VAL A 45 -21.77 12.70 -11.23
CA VAL A 45 -21.81 11.41 -10.54
C VAL A 45 -20.94 10.42 -11.30
N ALA A 46 -19.96 9.84 -10.61
CA ALA A 46 -19.03 8.87 -11.19
C ALA A 46 -19.46 7.41 -10.97
N LEU A 47 -20.03 7.11 -9.79
CA LEU A 47 -20.52 5.79 -9.44
C LEU A 47 -21.85 5.93 -8.69
N THR A 48 -22.79 5.04 -8.97
CA THR A 48 -24.14 5.06 -8.37
C THR A 48 -24.45 3.74 -7.65
N GLY A 49 -25.03 3.84 -6.46
CA GLY A 49 -25.55 2.71 -5.69
C GLY A 49 -24.47 1.68 -5.36
N VAL A 50 -23.28 2.13 -4.93
CA VAL A 50 -22.17 1.23 -4.62
C VAL A 50 -22.37 0.57 -3.27
N ASP A 51 -22.51 -0.77 -3.26
CA ASP A 51 -22.42 -1.60 -2.09
C ASP A 51 -21.11 -2.39 -2.14
N LEU A 52 -20.19 -2.10 -1.22
CA LEU A 52 -18.87 -2.72 -1.17
C LEU A 52 -18.43 -2.90 0.27
N ASP A 53 -17.95 -4.10 0.60
CA ASP A 53 -17.37 -4.42 1.88
C ASP A 53 -15.95 -4.95 1.69
N VAL A 54 -15.00 -4.37 2.42
CA VAL A 54 -13.58 -4.76 2.42
C VAL A 54 -13.22 -5.21 3.82
N ALA A 55 -12.86 -6.48 3.97
CA ALA A 55 -12.55 -7.07 5.27
C ALA A 55 -11.21 -6.58 5.84
N PRO A 56 -11.03 -6.58 7.17
CA PRO A 56 -9.75 -6.24 7.78
C PRO A 56 -8.61 -7.13 7.28
N GLY A 57 -7.52 -6.51 6.79
CA GLY A 57 -6.34 -7.20 6.27
C GLY A 57 -6.49 -7.79 4.86
N GLU A 58 -7.65 -7.61 4.23
CA GLU A 58 -7.89 -7.99 2.84
C GLU A 58 -7.14 -7.08 1.86
N ILE A 59 -6.70 -7.63 0.74
CA ILE A 59 -6.30 -6.87 -0.45
C ILE A 59 -7.42 -6.99 -1.47
N LEU A 60 -8.24 -5.95 -1.58
CA LEU A 60 -9.22 -5.80 -2.63
C LEU A 60 -8.58 -5.08 -3.81
N THR A 61 -8.58 -5.68 -4.98
CA THR A 61 -8.22 -4.99 -6.22
C THR A 61 -9.48 -4.49 -6.92
N VAL A 62 -9.38 -3.32 -7.57
CA VAL A 62 -10.48 -2.70 -8.29
C VAL A 62 -10.04 -2.47 -9.73
N VAL A 63 -10.74 -3.06 -10.69
CA VAL A 63 -10.47 -2.92 -12.11
C VAL A 63 -11.66 -2.31 -12.84
N GLY A 64 -11.36 -1.60 -13.93
CA GLY A 64 -12.37 -0.96 -14.77
C GLY A 64 -11.74 -0.04 -15.80
N PRO A 65 -12.47 0.36 -16.83
CA PRO A 65 -11.98 1.26 -17.88
C PRO A 65 -11.57 2.63 -17.30
N SER A 66 -10.79 3.38 -18.08
CA SER A 66 -10.42 4.75 -17.69
C SER A 66 -11.67 5.62 -17.54
N GLY A 67 -11.70 6.45 -16.49
CA GLY A 67 -12.84 7.35 -16.24
C GLY A 67 -14.05 6.71 -15.56
N CYS A 68 -14.08 5.40 -15.28
CA CYS A 68 -15.24 4.73 -14.66
C CYS A 68 -15.44 5.00 -13.15
N GLY A 69 -14.63 5.87 -12.52
CA GLY A 69 -14.81 6.26 -11.12
C GLY A 69 -13.84 5.62 -10.11
N LYS A 70 -12.81 4.86 -10.53
CA LYS A 70 -11.85 4.20 -9.63
C LYS A 70 -11.16 5.17 -8.65
N SER A 71 -10.60 6.27 -9.16
CA SER A 71 -9.96 7.28 -8.31
C SER A 71 -10.97 8.02 -7.42
N THR A 72 -12.21 8.18 -7.87
CA THR A 72 -13.30 8.74 -7.05
C THR A 72 -13.60 7.82 -5.88
N LEU A 73 -13.74 6.51 -6.12
CA LEU A 73 -13.92 5.51 -5.07
C LEU A 73 -12.80 5.59 -4.02
N LEU A 74 -11.52 5.62 -4.45
CA LEU A 74 -10.39 5.73 -3.52
C LEU A 74 -10.41 7.01 -2.71
N ARG A 75 -10.68 8.16 -3.36
CA ARG A 75 -10.73 9.46 -2.66
C ARG A 75 -11.86 9.49 -1.64
N THR A 76 -12.98 8.84 -1.94
CA THR A 76 -14.10 8.73 -1.01
C THR A 76 -13.75 7.82 0.17
N LEU A 77 -13.14 6.66 -0.07
CA LEU A 77 -12.62 5.79 1.00
C LEU A 77 -11.51 6.46 1.84
N ALA A 78 -10.72 7.37 1.25
CA ALA A 78 -9.74 8.17 1.97
C ALA A 78 -10.39 9.26 2.87
N GLY A 79 -11.66 9.56 2.65
CA GLY A 79 -12.37 10.66 3.30
C GLY A 79 -12.08 12.02 2.69
N LEU A 80 -11.53 12.07 1.47
CA LEU A 80 -11.25 13.30 0.74
C LEU A 80 -12.46 13.84 -0.01
N LEU A 81 -13.40 12.95 -0.35
CA LEU A 81 -14.68 13.28 -0.98
C LEU A 81 -15.80 12.65 -0.16
N PRO A 82 -16.82 13.41 0.26
CA PRO A 82 -18.01 12.81 0.86
C PRO A 82 -18.82 12.05 -0.20
N PRO A 83 -19.59 11.03 0.16
CA PRO A 83 -20.56 10.45 -0.75
C PRO A 83 -21.68 11.47 -1.03
N LEU A 84 -22.29 11.41 -2.23
CA LEU A 84 -23.43 12.23 -2.61
C LEU A 84 -24.74 11.71 -2.02
N ALA A 85 -24.84 10.38 -1.90
CA ALA A 85 -25.92 9.68 -1.24
C ALA A 85 -25.40 8.37 -0.61
N GLY A 86 -26.19 7.73 0.24
CA GLY A 86 -25.79 6.53 0.96
C GLY A 86 -24.79 6.83 2.08
N GLY A 87 -23.91 5.87 2.38
CA GLY A 87 -22.97 5.99 3.50
C GLY A 87 -21.65 5.26 3.30
N ILE A 88 -20.65 5.69 4.07
CA ILE A 88 -19.35 5.02 4.17
C ILE A 88 -19.03 4.82 5.62
N THR A 89 -18.55 3.62 5.96
CA THR A 89 -18.15 3.31 7.33
C THR A 89 -16.72 2.76 7.38
N GLN A 90 -16.05 3.02 8.50
CA GLN A 90 -14.81 2.36 8.92
C GLN A 90 -15.08 1.65 10.24
N ASP A 91 -14.93 0.32 10.28
CA ASP A 91 -15.25 -0.53 11.46
C ASP A 91 -16.67 -0.33 11.99
N GLY A 92 -17.62 -0.02 11.11
CA GLY A 92 -19.02 0.26 11.45
C GLY A 92 -19.33 1.71 11.81
N GLU A 93 -18.34 2.55 12.06
CA GLU A 93 -18.52 3.97 12.35
C GLU A 93 -18.51 4.82 11.07
N PRO A 94 -19.33 5.87 10.96
CA PRO A 94 -19.36 6.74 9.80
C PRO A 94 -17.99 7.39 9.53
N LEU A 95 -17.57 7.34 8.27
CA LEU A 95 -16.32 7.93 7.82
C LEU A 95 -16.55 9.41 7.48
N THR A 96 -16.08 10.32 8.33
CA THR A 96 -16.39 11.76 8.25
C THR A 96 -15.29 12.62 7.61
N GLY A 97 -14.09 12.06 7.35
CA GLY A 97 -13.01 12.85 6.76
C GLY A 97 -11.67 12.11 6.70
N PRO A 98 -10.60 12.79 6.27
CA PRO A 98 -9.26 12.22 6.21
C PRO A 98 -8.75 11.80 7.61
N SER A 99 -7.95 10.72 7.65
CA SER A 99 -7.36 10.21 8.90
C SER A 99 -5.96 9.67 8.65
N ALA A 100 -5.07 9.78 9.64
CA ALA A 100 -3.75 9.15 9.62
C ALA A 100 -3.80 7.59 9.59
N GLU A 101 -4.97 7.01 9.83
CA GLU A 101 -5.19 5.55 9.72
C GLU A 101 -5.35 5.07 8.27
N ARG A 102 -5.58 5.98 7.32
CA ARG A 102 -5.75 5.69 5.90
C ARG A 102 -4.67 6.40 5.10
N ALA A 103 -3.76 5.64 4.51
CA ALA A 103 -2.75 6.18 3.61
C ALA A 103 -3.21 6.09 2.16
N LEU A 104 -3.05 7.18 1.40
CA LEU A 104 -3.32 7.22 -0.04
C LEU A 104 -2.00 7.28 -0.81
N VAL A 105 -1.84 6.35 -1.74
CA VAL A 105 -0.74 6.27 -2.70
C VAL A 105 -1.29 6.68 -4.06
N PHE A 106 -0.78 7.78 -4.61
CA PHE A 106 -1.22 8.32 -5.88
C PHE A 106 -0.48 7.66 -7.04
N GLN A 107 -1.01 7.78 -8.24
CA GLN A 107 -0.39 7.34 -9.49
C GLN A 107 0.97 8.02 -9.71
N GLU A 108 1.06 9.33 -9.46
CA GLU A 108 2.34 10.03 -9.37
C GLU A 108 2.98 9.80 -8.00
N ASP A 109 4.31 9.87 -7.93
CA ASP A 109 5.04 9.58 -6.69
C ASP A 109 4.72 10.53 -5.52
N ALA A 110 4.18 11.72 -5.82
CA ALA A 110 3.76 12.74 -4.85
C ALA A 110 4.77 13.02 -3.72
N LEU A 111 6.06 12.72 -3.95
CA LEU A 111 7.11 13.04 -3.00
C LEU A 111 7.33 14.56 -2.99
N LEU A 112 7.63 15.10 -1.81
CA LEU A 112 7.98 16.52 -1.68
C LEU A 112 9.37 16.74 -2.30
N PRO A 113 9.48 17.47 -3.44
CA PRO A 113 10.72 17.53 -4.22
C PRO A 113 11.87 18.26 -3.51
N TRP A 114 11.56 19.11 -2.53
CA TRP A 114 12.53 19.84 -1.70
C TRP A 114 12.95 19.08 -0.45
N ARG A 115 12.45 17.85 -0.23
CA ARG A 115 12.81 16.99 0.90
C ARG A 115 13.56 15.76 0.43
N THR A 116 14.56 15.32 1.19
CA THR A 116 15.24 14.04 0.94
C THR A 116 14.26 12.87 1.04
N LEU A 117 14.62 11.70 0.50
CA LEU A 117 13.76 10.50 0.60
C LEU A 117 13.47 10.18 2.08
N ARG A 118 14.47 10.25 2.96
CA ARG A 118 14.26 10.07 4.40
C ARG A 118 13.26 11.07 4.97
N ALA A 119 13.43 12.36 4.68
CA ALA A 119 12.54 13.40 5.19
C ALA A 119 11.10 13.29 4.64
N ASN A 120 10.92 12.70 3.46
CA ASN A 120 9.61 12.32 2.94
C ASN A 120 8.99 11.18 3.76
N VAL A 121 9.77 10.15 4.10
CA VAL A 121 9.29 9.01 4.90
C VAL A 121 9.08 9.38 6.37
N GLU A 122 9.83 10.35 6.91
CA GLU A 122 9.63 10.89 8.26
C GLU A 122 8.29 11.63 8.42
N LEU A 123 7.66 12.12 7.34
CA LEU A 123 6.47 12.97 7.40
C LEU A 123 5.28 12.32 8.12
N PRO A 124 4.81 11.12 7.74
CA PRO A 124 3.70 10.47 8.44
C PRO A 124 4.03 10.14 9.90
N LEU A 125 5.29 9.85 10.20
CA LEU A 125 5.75 9.63 11.58
C LEU A 125 5.70 10.92 12.41
N ALA A 126 5.98 12.07 11.77
CA ALA A 126 5.85 13.37 12.40
C ALA A 126 4.38 13.73 12.71
N ILE A 127 3.47 13.44 11.77
CA ILE A 127 2.03 13.63 11.94
C ILE A 127 1.52 12.80 13.14
N ARG A 128 2.11 11.63 13.36
CA ARG A 128 1.80 10.78 14.54
C ARG A 128 2.48 11.23 15.84
N GLY A 129 3.23 12.30 15.82
CA GLY A 129 3.86 12.88 17.03
C GLY A 129 5.13 12.17 17.50
N LEU A 130 5.75 11.28 16.70
CA LEU A 130 6.97 10.58 17.11
C LEU A 130 8.14 11.55 17.32
N PRO A 131 9.03 11.31 18.31
CA PRO A 131 10.26 12.09 18.52
C PRO A 131 11.18 12.03 17.30
N ARG A 132 11.97 13.09 17.07
CA ARG A 132 12.85 13.22 15.88
C ARG A 132 13.82 12.06 15.69
N ALA A 133 14.44 11.58 16.77
CA ALA A 133 15.38 10.46 16.70
C ALA A 133 14.68 9.16 16.24
N GLU A 134 13.51 8.89 16.80
CA GLU A 134 12.71 7.71 16.45
C GLU A 134 12.18 7.79 15.01
N ARG A 135 11.68 8.95 14.57
CA ARG A 135 11.26 9.16 13.17
C ARG A 135 12.39 8.83 12.19
N ARG A 136 13.60 9.34 12.48
CA ARG A 136 14.77 9.09 11.65
C ARG A 136 15.08 7.61 11.54
N MET A 137 15.15 6.91 12.68
CA MET A 137 15.43 5.48 12.74
C MET A 137 14.38 4.67 11.98
N GLN A 138 13.09 4.95 12.20
CA GLN A 138 12.01 4.24 11.51
C GLN A 138 11.99 4.54 10.01
N ALA A 139 12.24 5.78 9.60
CA ALA A 139 12.30 6.15 8.18
C ALA A 139 13.47 5.46 7.45
N GLU A 140 14.66 5.38 8.06
CA GLU A 140 15.81 4.67 7.51
C GLU A 140 15.54 3.16 7.43
N ALA A 141 14.88 2.56 8.42
CA ALA A 141 14.46 1.16 8.39
C ALA A 141 13.45 0.88 7.26
N TRP A 142 12.47 1.76 7.02
CA TRP A 142 11.54 1.62 5.92
C TRP A 142 12.22 1.74 4.55
N LEU A 143 13.12 2.72 4.39
CA LEU A 143 13.90 2.86 3.16
C LEU A 143 14.78 1.64 2.89
N SER A 144 15.39 1.05 3.92
CA SER A 144 16.12 -0.20 3.80
C SER A 144 15.24 -1.36 3.33
N ARG A 145 14.01 -1.51 3.86
CA ARG A 145 13.05 -2.55 3.45
C ARG A 145 12.65 -2.49 1.99
N VAL A 146 12.61 -1.28 1.41
CA VAL A 146 12.31 -1.09 -0.02
C VAL A 146 13.57 -1.01 -0.89
N GLY A 147 14.75 -1.33 -0.34
CA GLY A 147 16.03 -1.36 -1.06
C GLY A 147 16.59 0.03 -1.37
N LEU A 148 16.36 1.03 -0.51
CA LEU A 148 16.80 2.41 -0.69
C LEU A 148 17.72 2.90 0.46
N ALA A 149 18.41 1.99 1.16
CA ALA A 149 19.28 2.34 2.29
C ALA A 149 20.36 3.39 1.93
N GLU A 150 20.95 3.29 0.74
CA GLU A 150 22.00 4.19 0.26
C GLU A 150 21.46 5.54 -0.26
N TYR A 151 20.14 5.63 -0.53
CA TYR A 151 19.51 6.81 -1.15
C TYR A 151 18.80 7.72 -0.13
N THR A 152 18.95 7.46 1.16
CA THR A 152 18.21 8.15 2.24
C THR A 152 18.36 9.67 2.21
N ARG A 153 19.52 10.19 1.80
CA ARG A 153 19.85 11.62 1.73
C ARG A 153 19.59 12.24 0.35
N GLN A 154 19.24 11.45 -0.65
CA GLN A 154 18.97 11.94 -1.99
C GLN A 154 17.62 12.67 -2.07
N LEU A 155 17.54 13.66 -2.96
CA LEU A 155 16.30 14.32 -3.33
C LEU A 155 15.55 13.50 -4.40
N PRO A 156 14.21 13.59 -4.51
CA PRO A 156 13.42 12.81 -5.47
C PRO A 156 13.90 12.91 -6.92
N HIS A 157 14.33 14.08 -7.37
CA HIS A 157 14.84 14.28 -8.74
C HIS A 157 16.24 13.65 -8.99
N ARG A 158 16.92 13.14 -7.97
CA ARG A 158 18.24 12.48 -8.08
C ARG A 158 18.13 10.94 -8.13
N VAL A 159 16.95 10.40 -8.14
CA VAL A 159 16.70 8.96 -8.15
C VAL A 159 15.77 8.58 -9.29
N SER A 160 15.79 7.30 -9.70
CA SER A 160 14.95 6.79 -10.80
C SER A 160 13.45 6.81 -10.43
N GLY A 161 12.57 6.69 -11.44
CA GLY A 161 11.12 6.60 -11.24
C GLY A 161 10.74 5.44 -10.32
N GLY A 162 11.29 4.25 -10.53
CA GLY A 162 11.04 3.10 -9.65
C GLY A 162 11.56 3.30 -8.23
N GLN A 163 12.69 4.02 -8.05
CA GLN A 163 13.18 4.39 -6.72
C GLN A 163 12.24 5.39 -6.03
N ARG A 164 11.67 6.35 -6.76
CA ARG A 164 10.67 7.27 -6.21
C ARG A 164 9.42 6.53 -5.76
N GLN A 165 8.92 5.58 -6.55
CA GLN A 165 7.75 4.78 -6.17
C GLN A 165 8.02 3.89 -4.95
N ARG A 166 9.22 3.30 -4.82
CA ARG A 166 9.62 2.58 -3.61
C ARG A 166 9.65 3.51 -2.39
N ALA A 167 10.13 4.74 -2.53
CA ALA A 167 10.13 5.72 -1.45
C ALA A 167 8.69 6.17 -1.09
N GLN A 168 7.80 6.32 -2.07
CA GLN A 168 6.39 6.61 -1.84
C GLN A 168 5.72 5.47 -1.05
N LEU A 169 5.98 4.22 -1.42
CA LEU A 169 5.49 3.04 -0.70
C LEU A 169 6.01 3.03 0.75
N ALA A 170 7.30 3.26 0.95
CA ALA A 170 7.89 3.37 2.29
C ALA A 170 7.23 4.48 3.10
N ARG A 171 6.97 5.66 2.50
CA ARG A 171 6.29 6.78 3.16
C ARG A 171 4.86 6.39 3.57
N ALA A 172 4.10 5.76 2.68
CA ALA A 172 2.73 5.35 2.99
C ALA A 172 2.67 4.37 4.16
N LEU A 173 3.56 3.38 4.19
CA LEU A 173 3.58 2.33 5.22
C LEU A 173 4.26 2.75 6.53
N ALA A 174 5.18 3.72 6.50
CA ALA A 174 5.87 4.21 7.70
C ALA A 174 4.90 4.74 8.75
N GLY A 175 3.82 5.40 8.31
CA GLY A 175 2.74 5.86 9.18
C GLY A 175 1.95 4.75 9.87
N ARG A 176 2.21 3.47 9.58
CA ARG A 176 1.47 2.32 10.10
C ARG A 176 -0.05 2.49 9.94
N PRO A 177 -0.52 2.77 8.72
CA PRO A 177 -1.94 2.94 8.46
C PRO A 177 -2.67 1.61 8.66
N ARG A 178 -3.95 1.68 9.02
CA ARG A 178 -4.85 0.52 9.09
C ARG A 178 -5.41 0.17 7.70
N ALA A 179 -5.49 1.16 6.80
CA ALA A 179 -5.83 0.95 5.40
C ALA A 179 -4.83 1.66 4.48
N VAL A 180 -4.51 1.03 3.34
CA VAL A 180 -3.68 1.60 2.26
C VAL A 180 -4.49 1.60 0.98
N LEU A 181 -4.71 2.79 0.43
CA LEU A 181 -5.48 3.02 -0.78
C LEU A 181 -4.51 3.38 -1.90
N MET A 182 -4.50 2.64 -3.01
CA MET A 182 -3.50 2.78 -4.07
C MET A 182 -4.17 3.05 -5.42
N ASP A 183 -3.86 4.18 -6.04
CA ASP A 183 -4.41 4.61 -7.32
C ASP A 183 -3.38 4.40 -8.43
N GLU A 184 -3.51 3.29 -9.18
CA GLU A 184 -2.62 2.88 -10.30
C GLU A 184 -1.12 3.10 -10.02
N PRO A 185 -0.57 2.65 -8.86
CA PRO A 185 0.76 3.07 -8.41
C PRO A 185 1.90 2.59 -9.32
N PHE A 186 1.65 1.65 -10.22
CA PHE A 186 2.66 1.05 -11.10
C PHE A 186 2.40 1.34 -12.60
N GLY A 187 1.40 2.16 -12.92
CA GLY A 187 0.98 2.43 -14.30
C GLY A 187 2.07 3.03 -15.19
N ALA A 188 2.97 3.83 -14.63
CA ALA A 188 4.07 4.48 -15.36
C ALA A 188 5.35 3.64 -15.50
N LEU A 189 5.38 2.39 -14.97
CA LEU A 189 6.56 1.53 -14.98
C LEU A 189 6.59 0.60 -16.20
N ASP A 190 7.80 0.32 -16.69
CA ASP A 190 8.02 -0.79 -17.63
C ASP A 190 7.66 -2.14 -16.98
N ALA A 191 7.47 -3.18 -17.80
CA ALA A 191 6.98 -4.48 -17.36
C ALA A 191 7.88 -5.16 -16.31
N GLN A 192 9.22 -5.08 -16.47
CA GLN A 192 10.16 -5.73 -15.55
C GLN A 192 10.18 -5.00 -14.20
N THR A 193 10.25 -3.68 -14.20
CA THR A 193 10.21 -2.85 -13.00
C THR A 193 8.87 -3.02 -12.27
N ARG A 194 7.76 -3.07 -13.00
CA ARG A 194 6.42 -3.32 -12.47
C ARG A 194 6.33 -4.64 -11.72
N ALA A 195 6.80 -5.74 -12.34
CA ALA A 195 6.83 -7.05 -11.70
C ALA A 195 7.62 -7.04 -10.38
N GLY A 196 8.82 -6.43 -10.37
CA GLY A 196 9.61 -6.28 -9.15
C GLY A 196 8.94 -5.42 -8.08
N MET A 197 8.15 -4.41 -8.47
CA MET A 197 7.38 -3.57 -7.54
C MET A 197 6.19 -4.31 -6.93
N GLN A 198 5.50 -5.15 -7.70
CA GLN A 198 4.41 -5.99 -7.21
C GLN A 198 4.93 -7.01 -6.18
N ASP A 199 6.06 -7.66 -6.46
CA ASP A 199 6.70 -8.59 -5.53
C ASP A 199 7.16 -7.88 -4.24
N LEU A 200 7.75 -6.69 -4.38
CA LEU A 200 8.11 -5.86 -3.24
C LEU A 200 6.87 -5.47 -2.41
N LEU A 201 5.77 -5.05 -3.07
CA LEU A 201 4.52 -4.70 -2.39
C LEU A 201 3.99 -5.87 -1.57
N VAL A 202 3.90 -7.07 -2.17
CA VAL A 202 3.48 -8.29 -1.46
C VAL A 202 4.39 -8.56 -0.26
N LYS A 203 5.71 -8.43 -0.44
CA LYS A 203 6.69 -8.65 0.63
C LYS A 203 6.53 -7.67 1.79
N VAL A 204 6.38 -6.38 1.51
CA VAL A 204 6.31 -5.35 2.57
C VAL A 204 4.95 -5.30 3.25
N LEU A 205 3.87 -5.70 2.56
CA LEU A 205 2.53 -5.82 3.15
C LEU A 205 2.42 -7.05 4.08
N ARG A 206 3.16 -8.12 3.80
CA ARG A 206 3.22 -9.28 4.71
C ARG A 206 3.65 -8.82 6.10
N GLY A 207 2.84 -9.14 7.11
CA GLY A 207 3.10 -8.76 8.50
C GLY A 207 2.69 -7.32 8.88
N THR A 208 2.18 -6.51 7.95
CA THR A 208 1.55 -5.23 8.34
C THR A 208 0.12 -5.42 8.84
N GLY A 209 -0.61 -6.38 8.30
CA GLY A 209 -2.03 -6.60 8.60
C GLY A 209 -2.95 -5.49 8.08
N ALA A 210 -2.45 -4.51 7.34
CA ALA A 210 -3.24 -3.42 6.80
C ALA A 210 -4.23 -3.92 5.73
N THR A 211 -5.43 -3.34 5.70
CA THR A 211 -6.38 -3.51 4.61
C THR A 211 -5.90 -2.73 3.40
N VAL A 212 -6.03 -3.28 2.19
CA VAL A 212 -5.56 -2.62 0.98
C VAL A 212 -6.68 -2.54 -0.05
N VAL A 213 -6.89 -1.35 -0.63
CA VAL A 213 -7.70 -1.18 -1.84
C VAL A 213 -6.76 -0.70 -2.94
N PHE A 214 -6.58 -1.55 -3.94
CA PHE A 214 -5.62 -1.33 -5.03
C PHE A 214 -6.35 -1.16 -6.36
N VAL A 215 -6.29 0.02 -6.93
CA VAL A 215 -6.88 0.33 -8.24
C VAL A 215 -5.87 0.11 -9.35
N THR A 216 -6.29 -0.55 -10.40
CA THR A 216 -5.50 -0.76 -11.63
C THR A 216 -6.42 -0.91 -12.84
N HIS A 217 -5.87 -0.74 -14.03
CA HIS A 217 -6.51 -1.12 -15.30
C HIS A 217 -5.97 -2.46 -15.83
N ASP A 218 -4.96 -3.05 -15.18
CA ASP A 218 -4.33 -4.32 -15.57
C ASP A 218 -4.96 -5.48 -14.79
N VAL A 219 -5.65 -6.37 -15.51
CA VAL A 219 -6.33 -7.53 -14.93
C VAL A 219 -5.34 -8.53 -14.32
N ASP A 220 -4.19 -8.73 -14.97
CA ASP A 220 -3.17 -9.68 -14.48
C ASP A 220 -2.55 -9.17 -13.17
N GLU A 221 -2.32 -7.86 -13.05
CA GLU A 221 -1.91 -7.22 -11.81
C GLU A 221 -2.96 -7.39 -10.69
N ALA A 222 -4.23 -7.16 -11.01
CA ALA A 222 -5.32 -7.31 -10.04
C ALA A 222 -5.43 -8.75 -9.51
N LEU A 223 -5.36 -9.73 -10.40
CA LEU A 223 -5.41 -11.15 -10.02
C LEU A 223 -4.15 -11.64 -9.31
N PHE A 224 -3.01 -10.99 -9.51
CA PHE A 224 -1.78 -11.30 -8.77
C PHE A 224 -1.81 -10.76 -7.35
N LEU A 225 -2.29 -9.52 -7.16
CA LEU A 225 -2.23 -8.82 -5.87
C LEU A 225 -3.45 -9.10 -4.99
N GLY A 226 -4.65 -9.19 -5.58
CA GLY A 226 -5.92 -9.23 -4.85
C GLY A 226 -6.20 -10.54 -4.14
N ASP A 227 -6.96 -10.47 -3.07
CA ASP A 227 -7.72 -11.58 -2.49
C ASP A 227 -9.08 -11.67 -3.15
N ARG A 228 -9.63 -10.50 -3.49
CA ARG A 228 -10.82 -10.32 -4.31
C ARG A 228 -10.57 -9.24 -5.36
N VAL A 229 -11.32 -9.33 -6.46
CA VAL A 229 -11.33 -8.32 -7.51
C VAL A 229 -12.74 -7.75 -7.66
N ALA A 230 -12.85 -6.42 -7.57
CA ALA A 230 -14.07 -5.66 -7.80
C ALA A 230 -14.05 -5.08 -9.21
N LEU A 231 -15.12 -5.24 -9.96
CA LEU A 231 -15.25 -4.81 -11.34
C LEU A 231 -16.11 -3.56 -11.40
N LEU A 232 -15.56 -2.46 -11.93
CA LEU A 232 -16.30 -1.23 -12.16
C LEU A 232 -16.58 -1.09 -13.66
N GLY A 233 -17.83 -0.84 -14.00
CA GLY A 233 -18.27 -0.61 -15.38
C GLY A 233 -19.55 0.22 -15.41
N SER A 234 -19.73 1.04 -16.44
CA SER A 234 -20.95 1.83 -16.66
C SER A 234 -21.42 2.63 -15.42
N GLY A 235 -20.46 3.19 -14.66
CA GLY A 235 -20.76 3.98 -13.46
C GLY A 235 -21.26 3.19 -12.26
N ARG A 236 -20.98 1.89 -12.18
CA ARG A 236 -21.43 1.00 -11.11
C ARG A 236 -20.39 -0.05 -10.73
N LEU A 237 -20.54 -0.62 -9.55
CA LEU A 237 -19.89 -1.87 -9.17
C LEU A 237 -20.69 -3.02 -9.81
N THR A 238 -20.11 -3.69 -10.80
CA THR A 238 -20.79 -4.74 -11.57
C THR A 238 -20.64 -6.12 -10.94
N ALA A 239 -19.50 -6.40 -10.33
CA ALA A 239 -19.26 -7.67 -9.66
C ALA A 239 -18.08 -7.58 -8.68
N VAL A 240 -18.04 -8.53 -7.73
CA VAL A 240 -16.86 -8.82 -6.91
C VAL A 240 -16.60 -10.32 -7.02
N ARG A 241 -15.35 -10.72 -7.22
CA ARG A 241 -14.93 -12.12 -7.39
C ARG A 241 -13.79 -12.44 -6.45
N ASP A 242 -13.81 -13.63 -5.86
CA ASP A 242 -12.69 -14.17 -5.10
C ASP A 242 -11.55 -14.57 -6.05
N VAL A 243 -10.31 -14.30 -5.65
CA VAL A 243 -9.13 -14.66 -6.42
C VAL A 243 -8.50 -15.92 -5.81
N PRO A 244 -8.36 -17.02 -6.58
CA PRO A 244 -7.71 -18.23 -6.11
C PRO A 244 -6.27 -17.98 -5.64
N ARG A 245 -5.88 -18.64 -4.56
CA ARG A 245 -4.49 -18.65 -4.07
C ARG A 245 -3.77 -19.94 -4.46
N PRO A 246 -2.45 -19.97 -4.57
CA PRO A 246 -1.46 -19.01 -4.09
C PRO A 246 -1.18 -17.85 -5.07
N ARG A 247 -0.58 -16.77 -4.55
CA ARG A 247 -0.04 -15.67 -5.37
C ARG A 247 1.34 -16.10 -5.90
N ASP A 248 1.36 -16.95 -6.92
CA ASP A 248 2.58 -17.45 -7.52
C ASP A 248 2.63 -17.08 -9.01
N ARG A 249 3.70 -16.39 -9.42
CA ARG A 249 3.94 -16.07 -10.82
C ARG A 249 4.37 -17.29 -11.64
N ALA A 250 4.94 -18.31 -10.98
CA ALA A 250 5.37 -19.53 -11.64
C ALA A 250 4.18 -20.44 -12.03
N VAL A 251 3.02 -20.26 -11.41
CA VAL A 251 1.78 -20.99 -11.73
C VAL A 251 1.03 -20.22 -12.83
N HIS A 252 1.60 -20.19 -14.04
CA HIS A 252 0.97 -19.55 -15.19
C HIS A 252 -0.26 -20.33 -15.72
N ASP A 253 -0.36 -21.62 -15.43
CA ASP A 253 -1.36 -22.53 -15.98
C ASP A 253 -2.42 -23.00 -14.98
N ASP A 254 -2.74 -22.21 -13.95
CA ASP A 254 -3.87 -22.53 -13.09
C ASP A 254 -5.20 -22.34 -13.88
N PRO A 255 -5.95 -23.41 -14.16
CA PRO A 255 -7.20 -23.34 -14.93
C PRO A 255 -8.24 -22.41 -14.27
N ALA A 256 -8.30 -22.37 -12.94
CA ALA A 256 -9.23 -21.52 -12.21
C ALA A 256 -8.89 -20.04 -12.38
N ARG A 257 -7.60 -19.69 -12.34
CA ARG A 257 -7.14 -18.32 -12.57
C ARG A 257 -7.33 -17.88 -14.03
N THR A 258 -7.08 -18.77 -14.97
CA THR A 258 -7.31 -18.53 -16.41
C THR A 258 -8.81 -18.30 -16.69
N ALA A 259 -9.68 -19.10 -16.09
CA ALA A 259 -11.13 -18.93 -16.20
C ALA A 259 -11.60 -17.60 -15.60
N LEU A 260 -11.11 -17.25 -14.40
CA LEU A 260 -11.41 -15.96 -13.75
C LEU A 260 -10.91 -14.78 -14.59
N ARG A 261 -9.70 -14.86 -15.14
CA ARG A 261 -9.17 -13.83 -16.04
C ARG A 261 -10.08 -13.57 -17.23
N ARG A 262 -10.57 -14.64 -17.85
CA ARG A 262 -11.50 -14.56 -18.99
C ARG A 262 -12.85 -13.95 -18.58
N ASP A 263 -13.40 -14.36 -17.42
CA ASP A 263 -14.64 -13.81 -16.87
C ASP A 263 -14.52 -12.29 -16.62
N VAL A 264 -13.43 -11.87 -15.97
CA VAL A 264 -13.13 -10.45 -15.70
C VAL A 264 -13.01 -9.65 -17.00
N LEU A 265 -12.23 -10.15 -17.99
CA LEU A 265 -12.07 -9.45 -19.27
C LEU A 265 -13.39 -9.35 -20.05
N THR A 266 -14.23 -10.39 -20.05
CA THR A 266 -15.55 -10.38 -20.68
C THR A 266 -16.46 -9.35 -19.99
N SER A 267 -16.46 -9.32 -18.67
CA SER A 267 -17.28 -8.38 -17.89
C SER A 267 -16.86 -6.90 -18.03
N LEU A 268 -15.60 -6.63 -18.40
CA LEU A 268 -15.09 -5.27 -18.64
C LEU A 268 -15.31 -4.81 -20.10
N GLY A 269 -15.47 -5.74 -21.04
CA GLY A 269 -15.71 -5.45 -22.46
C GLY A 269 -17.18 -5.35 -22.86
N SER A 270 -18.08 -5.64 -21.92
CA SER A 270 -19.53 -5.50 -22.05
C SER A 270 -20.01 -4.20 -21.39
#